data_f1b9f23e5830b9adac9699183d550626
#
_entry.id   f1b9f23e5830b9adac9699183d550626
#
_cell.length_a   1.000
_cell.length_b   1.000
_cell.length_c   1.000
_cell.angle_alpha   90.00
_cell.angle_beta   90.00
_cell.angle_gamma   90.00
#
_symmetry.space_group_name_H-M   'P 1'
#
loop_
_entity.id
_entity.type
_entity.pdbx_description
1 polymer ?
#
loop_
_entity_poly.entity_id
_entity_poly.type
_entity_poly.pdbx_seq_one_letter_code
_entity_poly.pdbx_strand_id
1 'polypeptide(L)'
;IAFLILLSFIPMSMIRGLINEREMTANAAAQEVQQKWSKSQTLIGPILTIPYFYQNEKGENQKGYINYLPEQLNITGDVNTQELKRGLYEIIVYNSTLEITGTFSAKDLKESNLFPYDKWIETATINLGISDLRGINEQISLEWDNRKLNFTPGVDPHSLVVSGISSKITPQQLFANDSIVHFTIKLKLKGSESIQFTPLGRTTKVAIRSNCQTPSFNGAFLPTEREVSSEGFTSKWEVLEFNRNYSQILKESPYRATTNEYRDMTDDNLGFQYTNYAITESTFGVNLLFPVDQYQKSTRSAKYAFLIIILTFVVSFFVEIFQKKNIHPIQYLLVGLALCLFYTLLVSTSEHIGFTPAYIISALMTTLLITFYMVGILKIKKTAFTIGGLLACLYAYIFFLIQLETYALLVGSIGLFVILAIIMYFSQKINWYNNQ
;
A
#
# COMPACT_ATOMS: atom_id res chain seq x y z
N ILE A 1 25.66 27.87 -22.76
CA ILE A 1 25.43 26.57 -22.13
C ILE A 1 24.44 26.71 -20.99
N ALA A 2 24.62 27.62 -20.01
CA ALA A 2 23.67 27.81 -18.90
C ALA A 2 22.22 28.05 -19.39
N PHE A 3 22.02 28.89 -20.42
CA PHE A 3 20.73 29.12 -21.04
C PHE A 3 20.14 27.84 -21.67
N LEU A 4 20.95 26.99 -22.31
CA LEU A 4 20.50 25.73 -22.91
C LEU A 4 20.13 24.68 -21.85
N ILE A 5 20.83 24.67 -20.71
CA ILE A 5 20.45 23.86 -19.56
C ILE A 5 19.07 24.29 -19.06
N LEU A 6 18.82 25.60 -18.87
CA LEU A 6 17.53 26.13 -18.48
C LEU A 6 16.43 25.77 -19.49
N LEU A 7 16.73 25.87 -20.79
CA LEU A 7 15.77 25.50 -21.84
C LEU A 7 15.38 24.01 -21.79
N SER A 8 16.30 23.13 -21.37
CA SER A 8 16.04 21.69 -21.22
C SER A 8 15.06 21.36 -20.08
N PHE A 9 14.79 22.31 -19.15
CA PHE A 9 13.76 22.12 -18.13
C PHE A 9 12.34 22.03 -18.71
N ILE A 10 12.07 22.71 -19.83
CA ILE A 10 10.75 22.72 -20.44
C ILE A 10 10.34 21.29 -20.86
N PRO A 11 11.08 20.59 -21.77
CA PRO A 11 10.73 19.23 -22.13
C PRO A 11 10.78 18.27 -20.93
N MET A 12 11.66 18.50 -19.96
CA MET A 12 11.74 17.64 -18.77
C MET A 12 10.51 17.81 -17.86
N SER A 13 9.95 19.01 -17.75
CA SER A 13 8.69 19.23 -17.05
C SER A 13 7.52 18.51 -17.73
N MET A 14 7.45 18.55 -19.07
CA MET A 14 6.44 17.81 -19.83
C MET A 14 6.55 16.31 -19.64
N ILE A 15 7.78 15.77 -19.59
CA ILE A 15 8.02 14.33 -19.36
C ILE A 15 7.58 13.93 -17.94
N ARG A 16 7.85 14.75 -16.92
CA ARG A 16 7.31 14.50 -15.57
C ARG A 16 5.79 14.50 -15.54
N GLY A 17 5.17 15.43 -16.26
CA GLY A 17 3.71 15.43 -16.45
C GLY A 17 3.21 14.13 -17.09
N LEU A 18 3.90 13.65 -18.14
CA LEU A 18 3.58 12.38 -18.80
C LEU A 18 3.69 11.18 -17.84
N ILE A 19 4.75 11.12 -17.03
CA ILE A 19 4.92 10.02 -16.04
C ILE A 19 3.75 10.03 -15.05
N ASN A 20 3.39 11.19 -14.50
CA ASN A 20 2.27 11.32 -13.58
C ASN A 20 0.92 10.95 -14.23
N GLU A 21 0.69 11.36 -15.47
CA GLU A 21 -0.52 11.00 -16.21
C GLU A 21 -0.62 9.48 -16.41
N ARG A 22 0.47 8.82 -16.75
CA ARG A 22 0.52 7.37 -16.89
C ARG A 22 0.30 6.64 -15.57
N GLU A 23 0.91 7.11 -14.48
CA GLU A 23 0.67 6.60 -13.13
C GLU A 23 -0.80 6.76 -12.70
N MET A 24 -1.40 7.92 -12.95
CA MET A 24 -2.82 8.15 -12.68
C MET A 24 -3.73 7.23 -13.52
N THR A 25 -3.40 7.00 -14.79
CA THR A 25 -4.16 6.10 -15.66
C THR A 25 -4.05 4.65 -15.19
N ALA A 26 -2.85 4.21 -14.74
CA ALA A 26 -2.64 2.89 -14.15
C ALA A 26 -3.47 2.71 -12.87
N ASN A 27 -3.46 3.70 -11.99
CA ASN A 27 -4.25 3.68 -10.76
C ASN A 27 -5.75 3.67 -11.04
N ALA A 28 -6.23 4.43 -12.02
CA ALA A 28 -7.64 4.41 -12.44
C ALA A 28 -8.05 3.04 -13.01
N ALA A 29 -7.20 2.41 -13.81
CA ALA A 29 -7.45 1.06 -14.33
C ALA A 29 -7.49 0.01 -13.19
N ALA A 30 -6.60 0.14 -12.19
CA ALA A 30 -6.59 -0.70 -11.01
C ALA A 30 -7.90 -0.54 -10.22
N GLN A 31 -8.33 0.69 -9.95
CA GLN A 31 -9.59 0.97 -9.26
C GLN A 31 -10.81 0.40 -10.00
N GLU A 32 -10.85 0.48 -11.33
CA GLU A 32 -11.95 -0.10 -12.12
C GLU A 32 -12.04 -1.62 -11.94
N VAL A 33 -10.92 -2.32 -11.94
CA VAL A 33 -10.89 -3.77 -11.73
C VAL A 33 -11.31 -4.11 -10.29
N GLN A 34 -10.79 -3.39 -9.29
CA GLN A 34 -11.16 -3.58 -7.89
C GLN A 34 -12.65 -3.35 -7.64
N GLN A 35 -13.25 -2.34 -8.27
CA GLN A 35 -14.69 -2.10 -8.18
C GLN A 35 -15.54 -3.25 -8.74
N LYS A 36 -15.02 -3.97 -9.74
CA LYS A 36 -15.71 -5.11 -10.36
C LYS A 36 -15.41 -6.44 -9.66
N TRP A 37 -14.24 -6.60 -9.09
CA TRP A 37 -13.80 -7.81 -8.39
C TRP A 37 -14.26 -7.80 -6.93
N SER A 38 -13.58 -7.04 -6.12
CA SER A 38 -13.84 -6.61 -4.74
C SER A 38 -12.68 -5.71 -4.30
N LYS A 39 -12.96 -4.75 -3.44
CA LYS A 39 -11.97 -3.84 -2.85
C LYS A 39 -11.12 -4.54 -1.78
N SER A 40 -10.24 -3.77 -1.15
CA SER A 40 -9.52 -4.17 0.06
C SER A 40 -10.48 -4.65 1.14
N GLN A 41 -10.11 -5.72 1.82
CA GLN A 41 -10.96 -6.34 2.84
C GLN A 41 -10.44 -6.04 4.25
N THR A 42 -11.36 -5.57 5.09
CA THR A 42 -11.16 -5.46 6.53
C THR A 42 -12.20 -6.31 7.24
N LEU A 43 -11.74 -7.21 8.10
CA LEU A 43 -12.58 -8.07 8.89
C LEU A 43 -12.67 -7.54 10.33
N ILE A 44 -13.90 -7.31 10.80
CA ILE A 44 -14.21 -6.77 12.13
C ILE A 44 -15.19 -7.72 12.81
N GLY A 45 -14.76 -8.42 13.81
CA GLY A 45 -15.66 -9.34 14.53
C GLY A 45 -15.11 -10.75 14.65
N PRO A 46 -15.99 -11.66 15.11
CA PRO A 46 -17.41 -11.43 15.37
C PRO A 46 -17.68 -10.61 16.62
N ILE A 47 -18.80 -9.88 16.63
CA ILE A 47 -19.28 -9.06 17.74
C ILE A 47 -20.69 -9.52 18.11
N LEU A 48 -20.94 -9.77 19.37
CA LEU A 48 -22.26 -10.15 19.88
C LEU A 48 -23.01 -8.91 20.37
N THR A 49 -24.03 -8.49 19.64
CA THR A 49 -24.91 -7.37 20.02
C THR A 49 -26.12 -7.91 20.77
N ILE A 50 -26.28 -7.48 22.00
CA ILE A 50 -27.23 -8.01 22.97
C ILE A 50 -28.19 -6.91 23.39
N PRO A 51 -29.49 -7.00 23.09
CA PRO A 51 -30.48 -6.06 23.59
C PRO A 51 -30.77 -6.32 25.09
N TYR A 52 -30.95 -5.25 25.87
CA TYR A 52 -31.35 -5.30 27.24
C TYR A 52 -32.34 -4.19 27.56
N PHE A 53 -33.15 -4.39 28.62
CA PHE A 53 -34.09 -3.38 29.09
C PHE A 53 -33.61 -2.78 30.41
N TYR A 54 -33.71 -1.47 30.53
CA TYR A 54 -33.42 -0.75 31.75
C TYR A 54 -34.52 0.29 32.06
N GLN A 55 -34.64 0.69 33.29
CA GLN A 55 -35.53 1.80 33.69
C GLN A 55 -34.72 3.09 33.69
N ASN A 56 -35.25 4.12 33.02
CA ASN A 56 -34.68 5.46 33.10
C ASN A 56 -35.03 6.12 34.46
N GLU A 57 -34.49 7.29 34.73
CA GLU A 57 -34.74 8.04 35.94
C GLU A 57 -36.23 8.35 36.22
N LYS A 58 -37.07 8.29 35.16
CA LYS A 58 -38.54 8.49 35.25
C LYS A 58 -39.29 7.19 35.47
N GLY A 59 -38.61 6.06 35.64
CA GLY A 59 -39.23 4.73 35.80
C GLY A 59 -39.79 4.12 34.55
N GLU A 60 -39.50 4.66 33.36
CA GLU A 60 -39.93 4.13 32.08
C GLU A 60 -38.95 3.05 31.57
N ASN A 61 -39.48 1.95 31.04
CA ASN A 61 -38.66 0.89 30.46
C ASN A 61 -38.09 1.38 29.13
N GLN A 62 -36.77 1.43 29.03
CA GLN A 62 -36.03 1.71 27.81
C GLN A 62 -35.22 0.50 27.36
N LYS A 63 -34.96 0.44 26.07
CA LYS A 63 -34.16 -0.61 25.44
C LYS A 63 -32.76 -0.07 25.15
N GLY A 64 -31.76 -0.75 25.65
CA GLY A 64 -30.36 -0.51 25.35
C GLY A 64 -29.71 -1.69 24.65
N TYR A 65 -28.48 -1.53 24.22
CA TYR A 65 -27.70 -2.57 23.54
C TYR A 65 -26.28 -2.66 24.11
N ILE A 66 -25.78 -3.87 24.19
CA ILE A 66 -24.42 -4.17 24.57
C ILE A 66 -23.74 -4.86 23.40
N ASN A 67 -22.55 -4.38 23.05
CA ASN A 67 -21.64 -5.04 22.13
C ASN A 67 -20.59 -5.78 22.96
N TYR A 68 -20.67 -7.11 22.94
CA TYR A 68 -19.76 -7.99 23.66
C TYR A 68 -18.75 -8.61 22.71
N LEU A 69 -17.47 -8.49 23.03
CA LEU A 69 -16.35 -8.96 22.23
C LEU A 69 -15.89 -10.35 22.69
N PRO A 70 -15.27 -11.16 21.80
CA PRO A 70 -14.84 -12.53 22.13
C PRO A 70 -13.74 -12.57 23.22
N GLU A 71 -13.71 -13.63 24.02
CA GLU A 71 -12.58 -13.92 24.92
C GLU A 71 -11.32 -14.32 24.12
N GLN A 72 -11.51 -15.25 23.22
CA GLN A 72 -10.47 -15.69 22.30
C GLN A 72 -10.96 -15.49 20.86
N LEU A 73 -10.10 -14.96 20.03
CA LEU A 73 -10.32 -14.81 18.61
C LEU A 73 -9.11 -15.33 17.84
N ASN A 74 -9.29 -16.43 17.12
CA ASN A 74 -8.25 -17.02 16.29
C ASN A 74 -8.70 -16.98 14.83
N ILE A 75 -7.87 -16.42 13.97
CA ILE A 75 -8.12 -16.33 12.53
C ILE A 75 -6.97 -17.03 11.83
N THR A 76 -7.26 -18.06 11.08
CA THR A 76 -6.26 -18.73 10.23
C THR A 76 -6.71 -18.68 8.78
N GLY A 77 -5.77 -18.53 7.86
CA GLY A 77 -6.17 -18.49 6.46
C GLY A 77 -5.06 -18.53 5.44
N ASP A 78 -5.48 -18.96 4.26
CA ASP A 78 -4.69 -18.95 3.03
C ASP A 78 -5.20 -17.83 2.12
N VAL A 79 -4.29 -16.97 1.67
CA VAL A 79 -4.56 -15.84 0.78
C VAL A 79 -3.81 -16.05 -0.52
N ASN A 80 -4.49 -16.50 -1.55
CA ASN A 80 -3.91 -16.80 -2.85
C ASN A 80 -4.07 -15.61 -3.79
N THR A 81 -2.96 -14.94 -4.07
CA THR A 81 -2.92 -13.82 -5.00
C THR A 81 -2.89 -14.31 -6.45
N GLN A 82 -3.51 -13.55 -7.31
CA GLN A 82 -3.48 -13.72 -8.76
C GLN A 82 -3.40 -12.36 -9.45
N GLU A 83 -2.78 -12.36 -10.63
CA GLU A 83 -2.63 -11.17 -11.46
C GLU A 83 -3.77 -11.09 -12.47
N LEU A 84 -4.47 -9.97 -12.49
CA LEU A 84 -5.43 -9.64 -13.53
C LEU A 84 -4.84 -8.55 -14.43
N LYS A 85 -4.89 -8.76 -15.75
CA LYS A 85 -4.44 -7.78 -16.74
C LYS A 85 -5.60 -6.93 -17.24
N ARG A 86 -5.41 -5.61 -17.20
CA ARG A 86 -6.33 -4.65 -17.80
C ARG A 86 -5.54 -3.75 -18.76
N GLY A 87 -5.57 -4.07 -20.06
CA GLY A 87 -4.69 -3.44 -21.04
C GLY A 87 -3.23 -3.73 -20.73
N LEU A 88 -2.45 -2.70 -20.48
CA LEU A 88 -1.02 -2.80 -20.11
C LEU A 88 -0.79 -2.94 -18.60
N TYR A 89 -1.85 -2.81 -17.78
CA TYR A 89 -1.71 -2.76 -16.33
C TYR A 89 -2.01 -4.12 -15.70
N GLU A 90 -1.17 -4.51 -14.77
CA GLU A 90 -1.29 -5.71 -13.95
C GLU A 90 -1.81 -5.32 -12.56
N ILE A 91 -2.85 -6.00 -12.09
CA ILE A 91 -3.53 -5.70 -10.83
C ILE A 91 -3.57 -6.97 -10.01
N ILE A 92 -3.10 -6.88 -8.75
CA ILE A 92 -3.22 -8.00 -7.82
C ILE A 92 -4.62 -8.03 -7.23
N VAL A 93 -5.22 -9.17 -7.35
CA VAL A 93 -6.42 -9.57 -6.62
C VAL A 93 -6.12 -10.87 -5.89
N TYR A 94 -6.96 -11.23 -4.93
CA TYR A 94 -6.77 -12.48 -4.20
C TYR A 94 -8.09 -13.19 -3.93
N ASN A 95 -7.99 -14.50 -3.70
CA ASN A 95 -8.99 -15.32 -3.08
C ASN A 95 -8.45 -15.78 -1.72
N SER A 96 -9.23 -15.59 -0.66
CA SER A 96 -8.86 -16.07 0.66
C SER A 96 -9.82 -17.14 1.14
N THR A 97 -9.29 -18.11 1.89
CA THR A 97 -10.05 -19.08 2.67
C THR A 97 -9.67 -18.88 4.11
N LEU A 98 -10.60 -18.37 4.91
CA LEU A 98 -10.39 -18.02 6.30
C LEU A 98 -11.23 -18.91 7.20
N GLU A 99 -10.64 -19.33 8.32
CA GLU A 99 -11.34 -19.95 9.43
C GLU A 99 -11.20 -19.06 10.65
N ILE A 100 -12.33 -18.59 11.16
CA ILE A 100 -12.44 -17.70 12.31
C ILE A 100 -13.05 -18.51 13.45
N THR A 101 -12.27 -18.76 14.50
CA THR A 101 -12.68 -19.52 15.67
C THR A 101 -12.51 -18.70 16.93
N GLY A 102 -13.24 -19.02 17.95
CA GLY A 102 -13.08 -18.33 19.23
C GLY A 102 -14.12 -18.72 20.25
N THR A 103 -14.14 -17.93 21.32
CA THR A 103 -15.01 -18.18 22.46
C THR A 103 -15.64 -16.91 23.00
N PHE A 104 -16.86 -17.06 23.55
CA PHE A 104 -17.51 -16.05 24.37
C PHE A 104 -17.73 -16.63 25.78
N SER A 105 -17.46 -15.84 26.82
CA SER A 105 -17.69 -16.23 28.21
C SER A 105 -19.10 -15.84 28.66
N ALA A 106 -19.98 -16.81 28.80
CA ALA A 106 -21.31 -16.56 29.39
C ALA A 106 -21.20 -16.10 30.85
N LYS A 107 -20.19 -16.59 31.57
CA LYS A 107 -19.93 -16.24 32.98
C LYS A 107 -19.58 -14.76 33.12
N ASP A 108 -18.62 -14.25 32.33
CA ASP A 108 -18.18 -12.85 32.43
C ASP A 108 -19.32 -11.89 32.09
N LEU A 109 -20.18 -12.28 31.15
CA LEU A 109 -21.38 -11.51 30.84
C LEU A 109 -22.35 -11.46 31.99
N LYS A 110 -22.54 -12.55 32.75
CA LYS A 110 -23.37 -12.63 33.95
C LYS A 110 -22.78 -11.83 35.11
N GLU A 111 -21.48 -11.97 35.39
CA GLU A 111 -20.77 -11.28 36.47
C GLU A 111 -20.64 -9.76 36.25
N SER A 112 -20.85 -9.30 35.02
CA SER A 112 -20.78 -7.87 34.68
C SER A 112 -21.86 -7.02 35.34
N ASN A 113 -22.84 -7.61 36.07
CA ASN A 113 -23.99 -6.94 36.70
C ASN A 113 -24.79 -6.03 35.76
N LEU A 114 -24.65 -6.23 34.45
CA LEU A 114 -25.27 -5.39 33.45
C LEU A 114 -26.72 -5.81 33.17
N PHE A 115 -27.10 -7.01 33.64
CA PHE A 115 -28.40 -7.59 33.39
C PHE A 115 -29.10 -8.01 34.67
N PRO A 116 -30.28 -7.47 34.98
CA PRO A 116 -31.23 -8.15 35.82
C PRO A 116 -31.75 -9.37 35.01
N TYR A 117 -31.32 -10.58 35.40
CA TYR A 117 -31.51 -11.86 34.71
C TYR A 117 -32.94 -12.17 34.25
N ASP A 118 -33.94 -11.62 34.94
CA ASP A 118 -35.36 -12.00 34.76
C ASP A 118 -36.07 -11.27 33.61
N LYS A 119 -35.41 -10.34 32.92
CA LYS A 119 -36.07 -9.49 31.90
C LYS A 119 -35.50 -9.62 30.48
N TRP A 120 -34.70 -10.64 30.25
CA TRP A 120 -34.13 -10.83 28.89
C TRP A 120 -35.08 -11.58 28.00
N ILE A 121 -35.75 -10.86 27.10
CA ILE A 121 -36.83 -11.41 26.26
C ILE A 121 -36.39 -11.48 24.78
N GLU A 122 -35.31 -10.84 24.38
CA GLU A 122 -34.99 -10.68 22.94
C GLU A 122 -33.75 -11.43 22.46
N THR A 123 -33.75 -11.71 21.16
CA THR A 123 -32.69 -12.41 20.46
C THR A 123 -31.46 -11.53 20.30
N ALA A 124 -30.29 -12.01 20.71
CA ALA A 124 -29.02 -11.38 20.41
C ALA A 124 -28.63 -11.58 18.94
N THR A 125 -27.71 -10.77 18.45
CA THR A 125 -27.23 -10.84 17.08
C THR A 125 -25.72 -10.94 17.07
N ILE A 126 -25.16 -11.97 16.43
CA ILE A 126 -23.74 -12.04 16.16
C ILE A 126 -23.47 -11.36 14.82
N ASN A 127 -22.56 -10.41 14.78
CA ASN A 127 -22.25 -9.58 13.62
C ASN A 127 -20.79 -9.78 13.21
N LEU A 128 -20.55 -10.02 11.93
CA LEU A 128 -19.23 -10.06 11.33
C LEU A 128 -19.11 -8.94 10.30
N GLY A 129 -18.27 -7.95 10.58
CA GLY A 129 -18.00 -6.84 9.69
C GLY A 129 -17.10 -7.26 8.54
N ILE A 130 -17.51 -6.93 7.34
CA ILE A 130 -16.80 -7.16 6.07
C ILE A 130 -16.90 -5.88 5.26
N SER A 131 -15.76 -5.34 4.85
CA SER A 131 -15.72 -4.03 4.17
C SER A 131 -16.40 -4.04 2.81
N ASP A 132 -16.25 -5.12 2.04
CA ASP A 132 -16.90 -5.28 0.73
C ASP A 132 -17.56 -6.65 0.59
N LEU A 133 -18.88 -6.67 0.72
CA LEU A 133 -19.69 -7.89 0.63
C LEU A 133 -19.66 -8.56 -0.74
N ARG A 134 -19.28 -7.84 -1.81
CA ARG A 134 -19.13 -8.41 -3.16
C ARG A 134 -18.05 -9.48 -3.22
N GLY A 135 -17.14 -9.46 -2.26
CA GLY A 135 -16.06 -10.46 -2.13
C GLY A 135 -16.55 -11.83 -1.64
N ILE A 136 -17.75 -11.94 -1.09
CA ILE A 136 -18.29 -13.21 -0.58
C ILE A 136 -18.61 -14.15 -1.73
N ASN A 137 -17.99 -15.34 -1.74
CA ASN A 137 -18.12 -16.32 -2.83
C ASN A 137 -19.09 -17.46 -2.56
N GLU A 138 -19.45 -17.69 -1.30
CA GLU A 138 -20.34 -18.79 -0.91
C GLU A 138 -21.17 -18.42 0.31
N GLN A 139 -22.19 -19.21 0.58
CA GLN A 139 -23.01 -19.04 1.77
C GLN A 139 -22.17 -19.33 3.02
N ILE A 140 -22.16 -18.39 3.97
CA ILE A 140 -21.40 -18.47 5.18
C ILE A 140 -22.24 -19.08 6.28
N SER A 141 -21.70 -20.05 6.99
CA SER A 141 -22.33 -20.68 8.14
C SER A 141 -21.56 -20.39 9.42
N LEU A 142 -22.30 -20.25 10.51
CA LEU A 142 -21.79 -20.15 11.86
C LEU A 142 -22.04 -21.51 12.56
N GLU A 143 -20.99 -22.12 13.06
CA GLU A 143 -21.08 -23.21 14.03
C GLU A 143 -21.03 -22.57 15.43
N TRP A 144 -22.11 -22.74 16.20
CA TRP A 144 -22.27 -22.18 17.55
C TRP A 144 -22.58 -23.33 18.50
N ASP A 145 -21.61 -23.72 19.33
CA ASP A 145 -21.73 -24.89 20.23
C ASP A 145 -22.40 -26.09 19.59
N ASN A 146 -21.83 -26.63 18.54
CA ASN A 146 -22.37 -27.79 17.78
C ASN A 146 -23.69 -27.55 17.04
N ARG A 147 -24.18 -26.32 16.95
CA ARG A 147 -25.36 -25.94 16.15
C ARG A 147 -24.92 -25.14 14.94
N LYS A 148 -25.46 -25.50 13.80
CA LYS A 148 -25.23 -24.75 12.57
C LYS A 148 -26.28 -23.68 12.39
N LEU A 149 -25.85 -22.42 12.29
CA LEU A 149 -26.68 -21.25 12.03
C LEU A 149 -26.24 -20.63 10.69
N ASN A 150 -27.16 -19.93 10.04
CA ASN A 150 -26.83 -19.24 8.78
C ASN A 150 -26.70 -17.75 9.01
N PHE A 151 -25.73 -17.16 8.35
CA PHE A 151 -25.63 -15.69 8.26
C PHE A 151 -26.61 -15.16 7.21
N THR A 152 -27.11 -13.97 7.47
CA THR A 152 -27.89 -13.16 6.55
C THR A 152 -27.13 -11.86 6.24
N PRO A 153 -27.29 -11.29 5.02
CA PRO A 153 -26.72 -10.00 4.69
C PRO A 153 -27.25 -8.90 5.60
N GLY A 154 -26.38 -7.96 5.95
CA GLY A 154 -26.67 -6.86 6.84
C GLY A 154 -26.23 -7.14 8.29
N VAL A 155 -26.08 -6.08 9.04
CA VAL A 155 -25.67 -6.08 10.45
C VAL A 155 -26.75 -5.44 11.32
N ASP A 156 -26.76 -5.76 12.60
CA ASP A 156 -27.66 -5.10 13.55
C ASP A 156 -27.34 -3.58 13.58
N PRO A 157 -28.36 -2.71 13.48
CA PRO A 157 -28.17 -1.26 13.54
C PRO A 157 -27.44 -0.74 14.78
N HIS A 158 -27.47 -1.52 15.87
CA HIS A 158 -26.80 -1.19 17.13
C HIS A 158 -25.42 -1.87 17.30
N SER A 159 -24.98 -2.60 16.27
CA SER A 159 -23.64 -3.17 16.24
C SER A 159 -22.56 -2.10 16.02
N LEU A 160 -21.34 -2.43 16.42
CA LEU A 160 -20.15 -1.60 16.16
C LEU A 160 -19.73 -1.56 14.69
N VAL A 161 -20.30 -2.42 13.84
CA VAL A 161 -19.96 -2.50 12.41
C VAL A 161 -21.08 -1.95 11.53
N VAL A 162 -20.69 -1.33 10.41
CA VAL A 162 -21.63 -0.68 9.48
C VAL A 162 -22.00 -1.59 8.32
N SER A 163 -21.09 -2.45 7.89
CA SER A 163 -21.25 -3.37 6.76
C SER A 163 -20.80 -4.76 7.15
N GLY A 164 -21.57 -5.77 6.74
CA GLY A 164 -21.25 -7.16 7.08
C GLY A 164 -22.44 -8.09 6.99
N ILE A 165 -22.34 -9.15 7.75
CA ILE A 165 -23.34 -10.21 7.84
C ILE A 165 -23.70 -10.45 9.30
N SER A 166 -24.91 -10.95 9.56
CA SER A 166 -25.37 -11.22 10.92
C SER A 166 -26.15 -12.54 11.03
N SER A 167 -26.15 -13.10 12.23
CA SER A 167 -26.97 -14.27 12.59
C SER A 167 -27.60 -14.07 13.95
N LYS A 168 -28.82 -14.56 14.12
CA LYS A 168 -29.59 -14.44 15.36
C LYS A 168 -29.20 -15.54 16.33
N ILE A 169 -28.99 -15.18 17.60
CA ILE A 169 -28.67 -16.07 18.71
C ILE A 169 -29.76 -15.92 19.76
N THR A 170 -30.44 -17.00 20.09
CA THR A 170 -31.49 -16.99 21.14
C THR A 170 -30.84 -16.96 22.52
N PRO A 171 -31.50 -16.40 23.56
CA PRO A 171 -31.00 -16.42 24.92
C PRO A 171 -30.67 -17.84 25.43
N GLN A 172 -31.46 -18.83 25.06
CA GLN A 172 -31.19 -20.22 25.40
C GLN A 172 -29.91 -20.76 24.77
N GLN A 173 -29.55 -20.28 23.58
CA GLN A 173 -28.28 -20.64 22.91
C GLN A 173 -27.06 -19.95 23.55
N LEU A 174 -27.26 -18.76 24.12
CA LEU A 174 -26.19 -17.99 24.76
C LEU A 174 -25.92 -18.47 26.20
N PHE A 175 -26.96 -18.85 26.95
CA PHE A 175 -26.88 -19.19 28.38
C PHE A 175 -27.15 -20.66 28.70
N ALA A 176 -27.25 -21.54 27.70
CA ALA A 176 -27.57 -22.95 27.91
C ALA A 176 -26.67 -23.68 28.89
N ASN A 177 -25.42 -23.24 28.98
CA ASN A 177 -24.43 -23.70 29.94
C ASN A 177 -23.80 -22.48 30.59
N ASP A 178 -23.54 -22.48 31.91
CA ASP A 178 -22.76 -21.43 32.59
C ASP A 178 -21.28 -21.42 32.17
N SER A 179 -21.02 -21.79 30.95
CA SER A 179 -19.71 -22.12 30.39
C SER A 179 -19.36 -21.23 29.20
N ILE A 180 -18.19 -21.49 28.68
CA ILE A 180 -17.64 -20.87 27.48
C ILE A 180 -18.38 -21.41 26.25
N VAL A 181 -18.85 -20.51 25.40
CA VAL A 181 -19.50 -20.81 24.11
C VAL A 181 -18.46 -20.75 23.00
N HIS A 182 -18.34 -21.80 22.22
CA HIS A 182 -17.41 -21.87 21.10
C HIS A 182 -18.11 -21.47 19.80
N PHE A 183 -17.39 -20.77 18.94
CA PHE A 183 -17.87 -20.48 17.57
C PHE A 183 -16.81 -20.79 16.52
N THR A 184 -17.29 -21.18 15.34
CA THR A 184 -16.46 -21.37 14.14
C THR A 184 -17.18 -20.80 12.92
N ILE A 185 -16.47 -19.96 12.15
CA ILE A 185 -16.96 -19.35 10.92
C ILE A 185 -15.95 -19.67 9.81
N LYS A 186 -16.42 -20.30 8.73
CA LYS A 186 -15.60 -20.52 7.52
C LYS A 186 -16.02 -19.52 6.45
N LEU A 187 -15.07 -18.77 5.94
CA LEU A 187 -15.30 -17.65 5.05
C LEU A 187 -14.38 -17.74 3.84
N LYS A 188 -14.96 -17.80 2.63
CA LYS A 188 -14.20 -17.58 1.39
C LYS A 188 -14.49 -16.18 0.88
N LEU A 189 -13.43 -15.39 0.78
CA LEU A 189 -13.54 -13.97 0.49
C LEU A 189 -12.56 -13.56 -0.60
N LYS A 190 -13.07 -12.86 -1.62
CA LYS A 190 -12.27 -12.17 -2.62
C LYS A 190 -11.91 -10.78 -2.14
N GLY A 191 -10.76 -10.30 -2.59
CA GLY A 191 -10.35 -8.93 -2.34
C GLY A 191 -9.26 -8.48 -3.30
N SER A 192 -8.81 -7.27 -3.09
CA SER A 192 -7.67 -6.66 -3.80
C SER A 192 -6.81 -5.88 -2.81
N GLU A 193 -5.57 -5.62 -3.17
CA GLU A 193 -4.60 -4.78 -2.45
C GLU A 193 -4.25 -5.24 -1.04
N SER A 194 -5.23 -5.37 -0.13
CA SER A 194 -4.94 -5.68 1.27
C SER A 194 -6.00 -6.53 1.93
N ILE A 195 -5.57 -7.24 2.98
CA ILE A 195 -6.44 -7.90 3.94
C ILE A 195 -6.04 -7.46 5.34
N GLN A 196 -7.02 -6.98 6.11
CA GLN A 196 -6.83 -6.43 7.44
C GLN A 196 -7.78 -7.06 8.45
N PHE A 197 -7.37 -7.08 9.71
CA PHE A 197 -8.08 -7.67 10.83
C PHE A 197 -8.13 -6.70 11.99
N THR A 198 -9.21 -6.76 12.77
CA THR A 198 -9.36 -5.97 13.99
C THR A 198 -9.20 -6.86 15.21
N PRO A 199 -8.35 -6.50 16.19
CA PRO A 199 -8.06 -7.33 17.36
C PRO A 199 -9.17 -7.21 18.42
N LEU A 200 -10.31 -7.88 18.24
CA LEU A 200 -11.45 -7.77 19.15
C LEU A 200 -11.42 -8.77 20.31
N GLY A 201 -10.69 -9.88 20.19
CA GLY A 201 -10.54 -10.84 21.29
C GLY A 201 -9.82 -10.26 22.49
N ARG A 202 -10.09 -10.75 23.70
CA ARG A 202 -9.22 -10.53 24.87
C ARG A 202 -7.80 -11.00 24.53
N THR A 203 -7.71 -12.09 23.78
CA THR A 203 -6.53 -12.50 23.04
C THR A 203 -6.92 -12.72 21.58
N THR A 204 -6.28 -12.01 20.66
CA THR A 204 -6.48 -12.19 19.21
C THR A 204 -5.24 -12.78 18.58
N LYS A 205 -5.37 -13.90 17.89
CA LYS A 205 -4.31 -14.55 17.12
C LYS A 205 -4.72 -14.60 15.65
N VAL A 206 -3.83 -14.15 14.78
CA VAL A 206 -4.04 -14.22 13.33
C VAL A 206 -2.85 -14.90 12.69
N ALA A 207 -3.09 -15.91 11.86
CA ALA A 207 -2.06 -16.62 11.11
C ALA A 207 -2.44 -16.67 9.63
N ILE A 208 -1.65 -16.04 8.78
CA ILE A 208 -1.90 -15.93 7.35
C ILE A 208 -0.74 -16.52 6.56
N ARG A 209 -1.09 -17.30 5.55
CA ARG A 209 -0.16 -17.79 4.53
C ARG A 209 -0.59 -17.26 3.15
N SER A 210 0.38 -16.89 2.32
CA SER A 210 0.12 -16.38 0.97
C SER A 210 1.26 -16.72 0.03
N ASN A 211 0.94 -16.83 -1.27
CA ASN A 211 1.92 -16.93 -2.35
C ASN A 211 2.48 -15.57 -2.79
N CYS A 212 2.11 -14.47 -2.12
CA CYS A 212 2.66 -13.14 -2.40
C CYS A 212 4.13 -13.05 -1.95
N GLN A 213 5.03 -12.74 -2.88
CA GLN A 213 6.48 -12.69 -2.60
C GLN A 213 6.93 -11.37 -1.96
N THR A 214 6.12 -10.32 -2.08
CA THR A 214 6.46 -8.96 -1.61
C THR A 214 5.37 -8.40 -0.70
N PRO A 215 5.13 -9.02 0.49
CA PRO A 215 4.14 -8.51 1.43
C PRO A 215 4.62 -7.22 2.09
N SER A 216 3.71 -6.27 2.31
CA SER A 216 3.94 -5.11 3.16
C SER A 216 3.02 -5.18 4.37
N PHE A 217 3.58 -5.52 5.52
CA PHE A 217 2.84 -5.59 6.78
C PHE A 217 2.59 -4.18 7.30
N ASN A 218 1.34 -3.86 7.61
CA ASN A 218 0.93 -2.51 8.02
C ASN A 218 -0.15 -2.55 9.10
N GLY A 219 -0.56 -1.36 9.56
CA GLY A 219 -1.54 -1.15 10.62
C GLY A 219 -0.91 -0.98 12.01
N ALA A 220 -1.72 -1.10 13.05
CA ALA A 220 -1.29 -0.83 14.42
C ALA A 220 -0.30 -1.86 14.97
N PHE A 221 -0.31 -3.08 14.44
CA PHE A 221 0.51 -4.19 14.93
C PHE A 221 1.26 -4.86 13.80
N LEU A 222 2.55 -5.04 13.98
CA LEU A 222 3.38 -5.86 13.09
C LEU A 222 3.31 -7.33 13.50
N PRO A 223 3.55 -8.29 12.58
CA PRO A 223 3.56 -9.71 12.91
C PRO A 223 4.65 -10.03 13.93
N THR A 224 4.31 -10.86 14.91
CA THR A 224 5.25 -11.40 15.90
C THR A 224 6.22 -12.39 15.29
N GLU A 225 5.74 -13.18 14.32
CA GLU A 225 6.54 -14.10 13.51
C GLU A 225 6.24 -13.87 12.04
N ARG A 226 7.27 -13.83 11.21
CA ARG A 226 7.13 -13.73 9.76
C ARG A 226 8.27 -14.43 9.04
N GLU A 227 7.91 -15.13 7.98
CA GLU A 227 8.85 -15.72 7.04
C GLU A 227 8.43 -15.28 5.63
N VAL A 228 9.37 -14.72 4.87
CA VAL A 228 9.14 -14.29 3.48
C VAL A 228 10.16 -14.99 2.59
N SER A 229 9.67 -15.65 1.56
CA SER A 229 10.49 -16.41 0.60
C SER A 229 10.08 -16.13 -0.84
N SER A 230 10.77 -16.74 -1.79
CA SER A 230 10.39 -16.70 -3.20
C SER A 230 9.07 -17.43 -3.53
N GLU A 231 8.56 -18.25 -2.62
CA GLU A 231 7.30 -18.96 -2.78
C GLU A 231 6.11 -18.24 -2.15
N GLY A 232 6.39 -17.19 -1.34
CA GLY A 232 5.39 -16.41 -0.64
C GLY A 232 5.77 -16.09 0.80
N PHE A 233 4.76 -15.88 1.65
CA PHE A 233 5.00 -15.58 3.05
C PHE A 233 4.09 -16.37 4.00
N THR A 234 4.56 -16.51 5.24
CA THR A 234 3.77 -16.86 6.43
C THR A 234 3.94 -15.77 7.48
N SER A 235 2.86 -15.45 8.18
CA SER A 235 2.89 -14.41 9.20
C SER A 235 1.92 -14.72 10.34
N LYS A 236 2.31 -14.39 11.57
CA LYS A 236 1.49 -14.56 12.76
C LYS A 236 1.48 -13.28 13.57
N TRP A 237 0.31 -12.94 14.08
CA TRP A 237 0.10 -11.85 15.04
C TRP A 237 -0.51 -12.40 16.31
N GLU A 238 -0.14 -11.82 17.43
CA GLU A 238 -0.79 -12.03 18.72
C GLU A 238 -0.98 -10.67 19.39
N VAL A 239 -2.22 -10.30 19.63
CA VAL A 239 -2.61 -9.02 20.23
C VAL A 239 -3.47 -9.28 21.46
N LEU A 240 -3.05 -8.75 22.61
CA LEU A 240 -3.74 -8.84 23.87
C LEU A 240 -4.67 -7.64 24.08
N GLU A 241 -5.69 -7.76 24.94
CA GLU A 241 -6.60 -6.66 25.28
C GLU A 241 -5.86 -5.41 25.80
N PHE A 242 -4.73 -5.60 26.51
CA PHE A 242 -3.91 -4.51 27.02
C PHE A 242 -3.19 -3.68 25.93
N ASN A 243 -3.14 -4.21 24.70
CA ASN A 243 -2.54 -3.50 23.57
C ASN A 243 -3.53 -2.59 22.83
N ARG A 244 -4.80 -2.53 23.26
CA ARG A 244 -5.86 -1.76 22.60
C ARG A 244 -6.61 -0.88 23.58
N ASN A 245 -7.20 0.20 23.11
CA ASN A 245 -7.85 1.22 23.97
C ASN A 245 -9.39 1.14 23.90
N TYR A 246 -9.96 -0.06 24.08
CA TYR A 246 -11.41 -0.27 24.23
C TYR A 246 -11.69 -1.52 25.05
N SER A 247 -12.81 -1.48 25.80
CA SER A 247 -13.19 -2.55 26.73
C SER A 247 -13.81 -3.75 26.00
N GLN A 248 -13.86 -4.90 26.71
CA GLN A 248 -14.47 -6.13 26.20
C GLN A 248 -15.99 -6.02 26.08
N ILE A 249 -16.59 -5.15 26.88
CA ILE A 249 -18.03 -4.89 26.92
C ILE A 249 -18.26 -3.40 26.66
N LEU A 250 -18.98 -3.09 25.59
CA LEU A 250 -19.28 -1.73 25.17
C LEU A 250 -20.80 -1.51 25.27
N LYS A 251 -21.22 -0.72 26.26
CA LYS A 251 -22.62 -0.33 26.45
C LYS A 251 -22.98 0.80 25.50
N GLU A 252 -24.17 0.71 24.93
CA GLU A 252 -24.84 1.79 24.19
C GLU A 252 -23.87 2.63 23.38
N SER A 253 -23.25 2.00 22.43
CA SER A 253 -22.30 2.72 21.62
C SER A 253 -23.05 3.34 20.45
N PRO A 254 -23.13 4.64 20.34
CA PRO A 254 -23.42 5.32 19.07
C PRO A 254 -22.28 5.09 18.06
N TYR A 255 -21.32 4.26 18.41
CA TYR A 255 -20.06 4.03 17.70
C TYR A 255 -20.20 2.92 16.68
N ARG A 256 -20.06 3.29 15.43
CA ARG A 256 -19.97 2.34 14.31
C ARG A 256 -18.57 2.39 13.74
N ALA A 257 -17.83 1.28 13.82
CA ALA A 257 -16.59 1.16 13.11
C ALA A 257 -16.86 1.19 11.60
N THR A 258 -16.45 2.28 10.94
CA THR A 258 -16.52 2.39 9.48
C THR A 258 -15.34 1.66 8.86
N THR A 259 -15.62 0.79 7.91
CA THR A 259 -14.61 0.10 7.09
C THR A 259 -14.07 0.99 5.96
N ASN A 260 -14.60 2.21 5.79
CA ASN A 260 -14.20 3.16 4.76
C ASN A 260 -13.70 4.47 5.38
N GLU A 261 -12.60 4.99 4.86
CA GLU A 261 -11.97 6.28 5.19
C GLU A 261 -12.81 7.50 4.76
N TYR A 262 -14.09 7.56 5.06
CA TYR A 262 -14.84 8.81 4.91
C TYR A 262 -14.86 9.53 6.24
N ARG A 263 -13.91 10.45 6.42
CA ARG A 263 -13.97 11.54 7.40
C ARG A 263 -15.07 12.51 6.99
N ASP A 264 -16.24 12.36 7.55
CA ASP A 264 -17.17 13.48 7.61
C ASP A 264 -16.87 14.28 8.89
N MET A 265 -16.19 15.42 8.72
CA MET A 265 -15.70 16.28 9.80
C MET A 265 -16.76 17.33 10.20
N THR A 266 -18.00 16.95 10.38
CA THR A 266 -19.02 17.87 10.86
C THR A 266 -19.92 17.22 11.87
N ASP A 267 -19.46 17.13 13.13
CA ASP A 267 -20.36 17.30 14.27
C ASP A 267 -19.57 17.53 15.58
N ASP A 268 -19.95 18.59 16.31
CA ASP A 268 -19.29 19.14 17.50
C ASP A 268 -19.49 18.35 18.80
N ASN A 269 -19.56 17.02 18.78
CA ASN A 269 -19.70 16.16 19.95
C ASN A 269 -18.41 15.41 20.27
N LEU A 270 -17.49 16.10 20.91
CA LEU A 270 -16.13 15.65 21.26
C LEU A 270 -16.01 14.35 22.10
N GLY A 271 -17.09 13.85 22.71
CA GLY A 271 -17.08 12.61 23.50
C GLY A 271 -17.26 11.33 22.69
N PHE A 272 -17.82 11.42 21.50
CA PHE A 272 -18.29 10.29 20.69
C PHE A 272 -17.28 9.75 19.67
N GLN A 273 -16.23 10.50 19.35
CA GLN A 273 -15.26 10.13 18.32
C GLN A 273 -14.22 9.09 18.77
N TYR A 274 -13.90 9.00 20.07
CA TYR A 274 -12.73 8.25 20.53
C TYR A 274 -12.81 6.74 20.37
N THR A 275 -13.98 6.11 20.48
CA THR A 275 -14.04 4.63 20.49
C THR A 275 -14.12 4.03 19.08
N ASN A 276 -14.83 4.65 18.15
CA ASN A 276 -14.83 4.24 16.74
C ASN A 276 -13.44 4.37 16.14
N TYR A 277 -12.79 5.47 16.42
CA TYR A 277 -11.43 5.76 16.01
C TYR A 277 -10.48 4.70 16.61
N ALA A 278 -10.59 4.36 17.88
CA ALA A 278 -9.76 3.35 18.53
C ALA A 278 -9.89 1.95 17.91
N ILE A 279 -11.10 1.54 17.54
CA ILE A 279 -11.34 0.22 16.89
C ILE A 279 -10.74 0.21 15.49
N THR A 280 -10.98 1.25 14.71
CA THR A 280 -10.48 1.35 13.34
C THR A 280 -8.96 1.53 13.29
N GLU A 281 -8.39 2.31 14.21
CA GLU A 281 -6.94 2.50 14.33
C GLU A 281 -6.19 1.24 14.79
N SER A 282 -6.88 0.34 15.51
CA SER A 282 -6.27 -0.92 15.94
C SER A 282 -6.16 -1.97 14.85
N THR A 283 -6.63 -1.70 13.63
CA THR A 283 -6.54 -2.66 12.53
C THR A 283 -5.09 -2.93 12.13
N PHE A 284 -4.82 -4.16 11.74
CA PHE A 284 -3.53 -4.63 11.27
C PHE A 284 -3.69 -5.67 10.17
N GLY A 285 -2.66 -5.86 9.37
CA GLY A 285 -2.73 -6.86 8.32
C GLY A 285 -1.59 -6.75 7.33
N VAL A 286 -1.87 -7.06 6.07
CA VAL A 286 -0.89 -7.11 5.00
C VAL A 286 -1.43 -6.48 3.73
N ASN A 287 -0.60 -5.65 3.11
CA ASN A 287 -0.79 -5.21 1.74
C ASN A 287 -0.10 -6.21 0.82
N LEU A 288 -0.87 -6.71 -0.13
CA LEU A 288 -0.45 -7.66 -1.16
C LEU A 288 -0.14 -6.85 -2.43
N LEU A 289 0.90 -6.03 -2.36
CA LEU A 289 1.26 -5.15 -3.47
C LEU A 289 2.21 -5.87 -4.42
N PHE A 290 1.93 -5.77 -5.73
CA PHE A 290 3.06 -5.59 -6.62
C PHE A 290 3.67 -4.23 -6.30
N PRO A 291 4.99 -4.13 -6.22
CA PRO A 291 5.56 -2.82 -6.32
C PRO A 291 5.07 -2.24 -7.67
N VAL A 292 4.25 -1.19 -7.63
CA VAL A 292 4.02 -0.29 -8.79
C VAL A 292 5.32 0.47 -9.00
N ASP A 293 6.36 -0.33 -9.15
CA ASP A 293 7.73 0.08 -9.00
C ASP A 293 8.22 0.79 -10.26
N GLN A 294 7.62 0.49 -11.43
CA GLN A 294 8.07 1.05 -12.69
C GLN A 294 7.85 2.57 -12.80
N TYR A 295 6.70 3.10 -12.35
CA TYR A 295 6.44 4.55 -12.38
C TYR A 295 7.22 5.27 -11.29
N GLN A 296 7.35 4.69 -10.09
CA GLN A 296 8.19 5.23 -9.03
C GLN A 296 9.67 5.24 -9.43
N LYS A 297 10.17 4.15 -10.03
CA LYS A 297 11.54 4.09 -10.57
C LYS A 297 11.73 5.08 -11.72
N SER A 298 10.75 5.22 -12.61
CA SER A 298 10.78 6.22 -13.69
C SER A 298 10.79 7.65 -13.13
N THR A 299 9.99 7.95 -12.13
CA THR A 299 9.98 9.23 -11.42
C THR A 299 11.30 9.51 -10.71
N ARG A 300 11.89 8.51 -10.04
CA ARG A 300 13.23 8.60 -9.44
C ARG A 300 14.29 8.87 -10.53
N SER A 301 14.24 8.14 -11.66
CA SER A 301 15.12 8.37 -12.79
C SER A 301 15.00 9.81 -13.32
N ALA A 302 13.79 10.32 -13.49
CA ALA A 302 13.54 11.68 -13.96
C ALA A 302 14.03 12.78 -12.99
N LYS A 303 14.14 12.49 -11.69
CA LYS A 303 14.77 13.41 -10.72
C LYS A 303 16.26 13.59 -11.00
N TYR A 304 16.94 12.55 -11.48
CA TYR A 304 18.38 12.59 -11.83
C TYR A 304 18.65 13.10 -13.25
N ALA A 305 17.63 13.41 -14.07
CA ALA A 305 17.78 13.93 -15.42
C ALA A 305 18.67 15.18 -15.48
N PHE A 306 18.48 16.07 -14.50
CA PHE A 306 19.24 17.31 -14.39
C PHE A 306 20.74 17.06 -14.28
N LEU A 307 21.13 16.05 -13.49
CA LEU A 307 22.53 15.66 -13.34
C LEU A 307 23.13 15.20 -14.68
N ILE A 308 22.42 14.34 -15.43
CA ILE A 308 22.86 13.83 -16.73
C ILE A 308 23.05 14.98 -17.72
N ILE A 309 22.07 15.87 -17.81
CA ILE A 309 22.07 17.00 -18.76
C ILE A 309 23.24 17.93 -18.45
N ILE A 310 23.38 18.38 -17.20
CA ILE A 310 24.46 19.29 -16.80
C ILE A 310 25.81 18.65 -17.08
N LEU A 311 26.02 17.43 -16.63
CA LEU A 311 27.31 16.78 -16.73
C LEU A 311 27.70 16.53 -18.19
N THR A 312 26.74 16.10 -19.03
CA THR A 312 26.99 15.93 -20.45
C THR A 312 27.36 17.24 -21.13
N PHE A 313 26.72 18.35 -20.77
CA PHE A 313 27.03 19.66 -21.33
C PHE A 313 28.38 20.19 -20.84
N VAL A 314 28.72 20.00 -19.55
CA VAL A 314 30.04 20.36 -18.99
C VAL A 314 31.16 19.57 -19.65
N VAL A 315 30.98 18.27 -19.85
CA VAL A 315 31.98 17.43 -20.56
C VAL A 315 32.13 17.87 -22.00
N SER A 316 31.02 18.12 -22.71
CA SER A 316 31.06 18.62 -24.10
C SER A 316 31.77 19.97 -24.18
N PHE A 317 31.56 20.86 -23.20
CA PHE A 317 32.24 22.14 -23.09
C PHE A 317 33.77 21.99 -22.87
N PHE A 318 34.20 21.12 -21.98
CA PHE A 318 35.63 20.84 -21.80
C PHE A 318 36.26 20.29 -23.08
N VAL A 319 35.55 19.39 -23.80
CA VAL A 319 36.03 18.87 -25.09
C VAL A 319 36.17 19.98 -26.12
N GLU A 320 35.20 20.91 -26.18
CA GLU A 320 35.23 22.07 -27.06
C GLU A 320 36.50 22.90 -26.84
N ILE A 321 36.81 23.25 -25.54
CA ILE A 321 37.98 24.03 -25.18
C ILE A 321 39.28 23.28 -25.46
N PHE A 322 39.41 22.02 -25.05
CA PHE A 322 40.66 21.26 -25.22
C PHE A 322 40.97 20.95 -26.67
N GLN A 323 39.96 20.82 -27.51
CA GLN A 323 40.13 20.51 -28.94
C GLN A 323 40.13 21.78 -29.83
N LYS A 324 39.91 22.96 -29.24
CA LYS A 324 39.79 24.23 -29.98
C LYS A 324 38.81 24.16 -31.15
N LYS A 325 37.69 23.47 -30.94
CA LYS A 325 36.61 23.30 -31.94
C LYS A 325 35.34 23.95 -31.40
N ASN A 326 34.74 24.82 -32.20
CA ASN A 326 33.50 25.46 -31.83
C ASN A 326 32.33 24.56 -32.11
N ILE A 327 31.56 24.20 -31.09
CA ILE A 327 30.29 23.48 -31.19
C ILE A 327 29.16 24.52 -31.24
N HIS A 328 28.33 24.45 -32.27
CA HIS A 328 27.24 25.40 -32.44
C HIS A 328 26.16 25.18 -31.36
N PRO A 329 25.56 26.25 -30.78
CA PRO A 329 24.52 26.11 -29.73
C PRO A 329 23.37 25.17 -30.10
N ILE A 330 22.94 25.11 -31.36
CA ILE A 330 21.91 24.17 -31.83
C ILE A 330 22.33 22.72 -31.61
N GLN A 331 23.63 22.39 -31.74
CA GLN A 331 24.13 21.04 -31.54
C GLN A 331 24.04 20.61 -30.08
N TYR A 332 24.31 21.53 -29.14
CA TYR A 332 24.04 21.30 -27.71
C TYR A 332 22.56 21.10 -27.43
N LEU A 333 21.69 21.91 -28.07
CA LEU A 333 20.25 21.76 -27.93
C LEU A 333 19.78 20.37 -28.37
N LEU A 334 20.25 19.87 -29.50
CA LEU A 334 19.92 18.55 -30.03
C LEU A 334 20.39 17.42 -29.09
N VAL A 335 21.58 17.56 -28.50
CA VAL A 335 22.05 16.63 -27.47
C VAL A 335 21.17 16.66 -26.22
N GLY A 336 20.77 17.86 -25.76
CA GLY A 336 19.85 18.02 -24.64
C GLY A 336 18.48 17.39 -24.90
N LEU A 337 17.94 17.56 -26.11
CA LEU A 337 16.68 16.91 -26.51
C LEU A 337 16.83 15.37 -26.57
N ALA A 338 17.96 14.85 -27.06
CA ALA A 338 18.21 13.41 -27.08
C ALA A 338 18.27 12.83 -25.66
N LEU A 339 18.87 13.57 -24.69
CA LEU A 339 18.87 13.18 -23.27
C LEU A 339 17.47 13.22 -22.67
N CYS A 340 16.61 14.15 -23.07
CA CYS A 340 15.21 14.19 -22.64
C CYS A 340 14.41 13.01 -23.24
N LEU A 341 14.64 12.68 -24.51
CA LEU A 341 13.98 11.55 -25.19
C LEU A 341 14.25 10.19 -24.50
N PHE A 342 15.40 10.03 -23.83
CA PHE A 342 15.67 8.85 -23.01
C PHE A 342 14.53 8.56 -22.04
N TYR A 343 14.00 9.57 -21.35
CA TYR A 343 12.95 9.40 -20.36
C TYR A 343 11.60 9.04 -20.98
N THR A 344 11.31 9.60 -22.15
CA THR A 344 10.10 9.24 -22.89
C THR A 344 10.16 7.79 -23.38
N LEU A 345 11.32 7.37 -23.91
CA LEU A 345 11.56 5.98 -24.31
C LEU A 345 11.48 5.04 -23.11
N LEU A 346 12.09 5.43 -21.98
CA LEU A 346 12.05 4.65 -20.74
C LEU A 346 10.62 4.38 -20.31
N VAL A 347 9.78 5.42 -20.22
CA VAL A 347 8.39 5.28 -19.77
C VAL A 347 7.61 4.41 -20.73
N SER A 348 7.64 4.72 -22.03
CA SER A 348 6.90 3.97 -23.04
C SER A 348 7.32 2.50 -23.11
N THR A 349 8.62 2.20 -23.03
CA THR A 349 9.13 0.83 -23.11
C THR A 349 8.91 0.06 -21.81
N SER A 350 9.00 0.73 -20.65
CA SER A 350 8.82 0.07 -19.35
C SER A 350 7.40 -0.48 -19.14
N GLU A 351 6.40 0.12 -19.76
CA GLU A 351 5.01 -0.38 -19.73
C GLU A 351 4.86 -1.77 -20.42
N HIS A 352 5.78 -2.12 -21.32
CA HIS A 352 5.70 -3.38 -22.06
C HIS A 352 6.63 -4.48 -21.54
N ILE A 353 7.84 -4.12 -21.13
CA ILE A 353 8.90 -5.08 -20.76
C ILE A 353 9.44 -4.90 -19.34
N GLY A 354 8.81 -4.04 -18.55
CA GLY A 354 9.25 -3.69 -17.21
C GLY A 354 10.42 -2.70 -17.19
N PHE A 355 10.71 -2.15 -15.98
CA PHE A 355 11.65 -1.04 -15.82
C PHE A 355 13.10 -1.40 -16.20
N THR A 356 13.63 -2.52 -15.70
CA THR A 356 15.06 -2.87 -15.88
C THR A 356 15.50 -3.04 -17.33
N PRO A 357 14.85 -3.88 -18.16
CA PRO A 357 15.21 -4.00 -19.56
C PRO A 357 14.93 -2.72 -20.34
N ALA A 358 13.85 -2.00 -20.04
CA ALA A 358 13.52 -0.74 -20.68
C ALA A 358 14.59 0.33 -20.43
N TYR A 359 15.11 0.42 -19.20
CA TYR A 359 16.20 1.33 -18.86
C TYR A 359 17.46 1.05 -19.66
N ILE A 360 17.88 -0.22 -19.73
CA ILE A 360 19.08 -0.64 -20.47
C ILE A 360 18.95 -0.30 -21.95
N ILE A 361 17.81 -0.65 -22.57
CA ILE A 361 17.55 -0.38 -23.99
C ILE A 361 17.56 1.13 -24.27
N SER A 362 16.83 1.92 -23.46
CA SER A 362 16.75 3.37 -23.63
C SER A 362 18.11 4.05 -23.44
N ALA A 363 18.89 3.62 -22.43
CA ALA A 363 20.24 4.13 -22.18
C ALA A 363 21.20 3.80 -23.34
N LEU A 364 21.14 2.58 -23.86
CA LEU A 364 21.95 2.16 -25.00
C LEU A 364 21.60 2.97 -26.25
N MET A 365 20.31 3.07 -26.58
CA MET A 365 19.85 3.82 -27.77
C MET A 365 20.26 5.29 -27.70
N THR A 366 20.06 5.95 -26.56
CA THR A 366 20.42 7.37 -26.38
C THR A 366 21.93 7.57 -26.40
N THR A 367 22.69 6.70 -25.75
CA THR A 367 24.17 6.78 -25.75
C THR A 367 24.74 6.59 -27.15
N LEU A 368 24.24 5.62 -27.91
CA LEU A 368 24.67 5.41 -29.30
C LEU A 368 24.30 6.61 -30.17
N LEU A 369 23.07 7.11 -30.06
CA LEU A 369 22.62 8.29 -30.82
C LEU A 369 23.55 9.48 -30.62
N ILE A 370 23.83 9.83 -29.35
CA ILE A 370 24.70 10.98 -29.00
C ILE A 370 26.14 10.70 -29.45
N THR A 371 26.66 9.49 -29.26
CA THR A 371 28.03 9.14 -29.67
C THR A 371 28.21 9.27 -31.16
N PHE A 372 27.31 8.72 -31.97
CA PHE A 372 27.39 8.87 -33.43
C PHE A 372 27.24 10.31 -33.90
N TYR A 373 26.35 11.08 -33.24
CA TYR A 373 26.20 12.50 -33.51
C TYR A 373 27.50 13.27 -33.21
N MET A 374 28.13 12.99 -32.06
CA MET A 374 29.42 13.60 -31.69
C MET A 374 30.57 13.18 -32.61
N VAL A 375 30.57 11.95 -33.19
CA VAL A 375 31.55 11.56 -34.20
C VAL A 375 31.45 12.48 -35.45
N GLY A 376 30.23 12.80 -35.88
CA GLY A 376 29.98 13.71 -37.01
C GLY A 376 30.47 15.14 -36.76
N ILE A 377 30.25 15.68 -35.54
CA ILE A 377 30.62 17.05 -35.13
C ILE A 377 32.13 17.19 -34.95
N LEU A 378 32.71 16.34 -34.13
CA LEU A 378 34.11 16.48 -33.69
C LEU A 378 35.07 15.98 -34.76
N LYS A 379 34.65 15.10 -35.67
CA LYS A 379 35.50 14.40 -36.69
C LYS A 379 36.68 13.64 -36.05
N ILE A 380 36.69 13.45 -34.75
CA ILE A 380 37.70 12.72 -33.96
C ILE A 380 37.00 11.58 -33.27
N LYS A 381 37.07 10.38 -33.80
CA LYS A 381 36.37 9.20 -33.29
C LYS A 381 36.69 8.93 -31.82
N LYS A 382 37.98 8.99 -31.44
CA LYS A 382 38.42 8.71 -30.06
C LYS A 382 37.71 9.55 -29.02
N THR A 383 37.59 10.85 -29.23
CA THR A 383 36.93 11.78 -28.29
C THR A 383 35.44 11.57 -28.21
N ALA A 384 34.78 11.33 -29.37
CA ALA A 384 33.35 11.05 -29.38
C ALA A 384 33.03 9.76 -28.60
N PHE A 385 33.82 8.69 -28.77
CA PHE A 385 33.66 7.45 -27.99
C PHE A 385 33.97 7.65 -26.51
N THR A 386 34.88 8.56 -26.14
CA THR A 386 35.14 8.93 -24.73
C THR A 386 33.89 9.58 -24.11
N ILE A 387 33.21 10.51 -24.85
CA ILE A 387 31.96 11.13 -24.39
C ILE A 387 30.86 10.07 -24.24
N GLY A 388 30.71 9.17 -25.21
CA GLY A 388 29.76 8.08 -25.14
C GLY A 388 30.00 7.12 -23.99
N GLY A 389 31.27 6.76 -23.72
CA GLY A 389 31.65 5.93 -22.58
C GLY A 389 31.35 6.59 -21.24
N LEU A 390 31.60 7.88 -21.12
CA LEU A 390 31.27 8.64 -19.91
C LEU A 390 29.75 8.72 -19.70
N LEU A 391 28.99 8.94 -20.78
CA LEU A 391 27.53 8.94 -20.71
C LEU A 391 26.98 7.55 -20.31
N ALA A 392 27.55 6.47 -20.84
CA ALA A 392 27.21 5.11 -20.44
C ALA A 392 27.51 4.85 -18.95
N CYS A 393 28.66 5.33 -18.44
CA CYS A 393 28.99 5.25 -17.00
C CYS A 393 28.00 6.04 -16.14
N LEU A 394 27.53 7.21 -16.60
CA LEU A 394 26.52 7.99 -15.89
C LEU A 394 25.17 7.25 -15.83
N TYR A 395 24.70 6.68 -16.93
CA TYR A 395 23.49 5.89 -16.93
C TYR A 395 23.62 4.67 -16.03
N ALA A 396 24.75 3.97 -16.05
CA ALA A 396 25.02 2.85 -15.15
C ALA A 396 25.00 3.26 -13.68
N TYR A 397 25.64 4.40 -13.33
CA TYR A 397 25.64 4.96 -11.99
C TYR A 397 24.23 5.32 -11.50
N ILE A 398 23.42 5.97 -12.34
CA ILE A 398 22.04 6.33 -11.99
C ILE A 398 21.17 5.08 -11.88
N PHE A 399 21.34 4.09 -12.75
CA PHE A 399 20.64 2.81 -12.61
C PHE A 399 20.91 2.17 -11.26
N PHE A 400 22.17 2.15 -10.84
CA PHE A 400 22.55 1.63 -9.52
C PHE A 400 21.91 2.43 -8.39
N LEU A 401 21.90 3.78 -8.47
CA LEU A 401 21.23 4.64 -7.49
C LEU A 401 19.72 4.38 -7.37
N ILE A 402 19.06 4.10 -8.49
CA ILE A 402 17.62 3.82 -8.50
C ILE A 402 17.31 2.49 -7.82
N GLN A 403 18.20 1.49 -7.95
CA GLN A 403 18.04 0.19 -7.29
C GLN A 403 18.30 0.24 -5.77
N LEU A 404 19.05 1.23 -5.30
CA LEU A 404 19.32 1.43 -3.87
C LEU A 404 18.14 2.17 -3.22
N GLU A 405 17.37 1.50 -2.37
CA GLU A 405 16.29 2.15 -1.63
C GLU A 405 16.81 2.94 -0.43
N THR A 406 17.56 2.29 0.45
CA THR A 406 17.97 2.85 1.74
C THR A 406 19.22 3.72 1.63
N TYR A 407 20.19 3.36 0.78
CA TYR A 407 21.49 4.03 0.69
C TYR A 407 21.60 5.02 -0.47
N ALA A 408 20.52 5.28 -1.21
CA ALA A 408 20.53 6.14 -2.40
C ALA A 408 21.03 7.56 -2.10
N LEU A 409 20.68 8.14 -0.94
CA LEU A 409 21.15 9.48 -0.54
C LEU A 409 22.65 9.51 -0.27
N LEU A 410 23.17 8.52 0.46
CA LEU A 410 24.60 8.45 0.80
C LEU A 410 25.46 8.23 -0.45
N VAL A 411 25.10 7.24 -1.28
CA VAL A 411 25.83 6.96 -2.53
C VAL A 411 25.70 8.12 -3.52
N GLY A 412 24.53 8.75 -3.58
CA GLY A 412 24.28 9.92 -4.42
C GLY A 412 25.14 11.13 -4.02
N SER A 413 25.25 11.43 -2.72
CA SER A 413 26.06 12.54 -2.24
C SER A 413 27.57 12.32 -2.44
N ILE A 414 28.07 11.11 -2.18
CA ILE A 414 29.46 10.74 -2.45
C ILE A 414 29.77 10.84 -3.94
N GLY A 415 28.88 10.32 -4.80
CA GLY A 415 29.06 10.40 -6.24
C GLY A 415 29.09 11.84 -6.76
N LEU A 416 28.19 12.71 -6.28
CA LEU A 416 28.21 14.14 -6.62
C LEU A 416 29.52 14.82 -6.17
N PHE A 417 30.04 14.49 -4.98
CA PHE A 417 31.31 14.99 -4.50
C PHE A 417 32.47 14.58 -5.41
N VAL A 418 32.53 13.30 -5.82
CA VAL A 418 33.55 12.78 -6.72
C VAL A 418 33.46 13.46 -8.11
N ILE A 419 32.24 13.59 -8.64
CA ILE A 419 32.01 14.30 -9.92
C ILE A 419 32.49 15.73 -9.84
N LEU A 420 32.17 16.46 -8.76
CA LEU A 420 32.62 17.84 -8.57
C LEU A 420 34.15 17.92 -8.48
N ALA A 421 34.79 17.02 -7.74
CA ALA A 421 36.26 16.96 -7.64
C ALA A 421 36.92 16.75 -9.01
N ILE A 422 36.35 15.87 -9.85
CA ILE A 422 36.82 15.64 -11.22
C ILE A 422 36.67 16.91 -12.07
N ILE A 423 35.52 17.58 -12.00
CA ILE A 423 35.28 18.84 -12.73
C ILE A 423 36.28 19.91 -12.30
N MET A 424 36.49 20.07 -11.01
CA MET A 424 37.47 21.03 -10.47
C MET A 424 38.91 20.73 -10.96
N TYR A 425 39.31 19.46 -10.94
CA TYR A 425 40.59 19.03 -11.44
C TYR A 425 40.81 19.36 -12.92
N PHE A 426 39.83 19.09 -13.79
CA PHE A 426 39.93 19.44 -15.21
C PHE A 426 39.84 20.94 -15.46
N SER A 427 39.07 21.69 -14.64
CA SER A 427 38.95 23.14 -14.72
C SER A 427 40.30 23.86 -14.46
N GLN A 428 41.16 23.31 -13.58
CA GLN A 428 42.49 23.86 -13.30
C GLN A 428 43.45 23.79 -14.52
N LYS A 429 43.18 22.85 -15.46
CA LYS A 429 44.00 22.70 -16.66
C LYS A 429 43.65 23.68 -17.77
N ILE A 430 42.61 24.49 -17.60
CA ILE A 430 42.18 25.50 -18.57
C ILE A 430 42.78 26.84 -18.24
N ASN A 431 43.41 27.43 -19.23
CA ASN A 431 43.95 28.81 -19.14
C ASN A 431 42.79 29.78 -19.41
N TRP A 432 42.13 30.23 -18.33
CA TRP A 432 40.94 31.10 -18.42
C TRP A 432 41.23 32.53 -18.88
N TYR A 433 42.49 32.96 -18.80
CA TYR A 433 42.90 34.34 -19.05
C TYR A 433 43.57 34.56 -20.41
N ASN A 434 43.80 33.51 -21.20
CA ASN A 434 44.53 33.60 -22.50
C ASN A 434 43.61 33.55 -23.74
N ASN A 435 42.35 33.89 -23.62
CA ASN A 435 41.42 33.99 -24.76
C ASN A 435 41.05 35.47 -24.95
N GLN A 436 42.01 36.32 -25.19
CA GLN A 436 41.82 37.59 -25.88
C GLN A 436 42.44 37.54 -27.26
#